data_2be2aca26da7e679a50b672eb6bee9df
#
_entry.id   2be2aca26da7e679a50b672eb6bee9df
#
_cell.length_a   1.000
_cell.length_b   1.000
_cell.length_c   1.000
_cell.angle_alpha   90.00
_cell.angle_beta   90.00
_cell.angle_gamma   90.00
#
_symmetry.space_group_name_H-M   'P 1'
#
loop_
_entity.id
_entity.type
_entity.pdbx_description
1 polymer ?
#
loop_
_entity_poly.entity_id
_entity_poly.type
_entity_poly.pdbx_seq_one_letter_code
_entity_poly.pdbx_strand_id
1 'polypeptide(L)'
;YLIELKGLIRFKIINEIKSNKKYREYEINFENYYEDLENKKEEIKFSDLELIFKDLKSLFEKRGFIINWKALEKQSLDETINALAMASPFTIEEKQILLESKSLNIRKTKIAEILTTYSFDQYNNTTIQ
;
A
#
# COMPACT_ATOMS: atom_id res chain seq x y z
N TYR A 1 9.47 -22.50 16.02
CA TYR A 1 8.03 -22.17 16.00
C TYR A 1 7.74 -21.34 14.75
N LEU A 2 6.70 -21.72 14.00
CA LEU A 2 6.14 -20.91 12.93
C LEU A 2 4.95 -20.13 13.54
N ILE A 3 4.95 -18.80 13.39
CA ILE A 3 3.87 -17.94 13.87
C ILE A 3 3.26 -17.25 12.66
N GLU A 4 1.96 -17.42 12.51
CA GLU A 4 1.17 -16.69 11.50
C GLU A 4 0.40 -15.57 12.19
N LEU A 5 0.56 -14.34 11.70
CA LEU A 5 -0.12 -13.16 12.22
C LEU A 5 -1.16 -12.69 11.20
N LYS A 6 -2.41 -12.55 11.63
CA LYS A 6 -3.50 -11.98 10.85
C LYS A 6 -3.80 -10.57 11.35
N GLY A 7 -3.65 -9.57 10.48
CA GLY A 7 -4.06 -8.21 10.78
C GLY A 7 -5.58 -8.12 10.96
N LEU A 8 -6.04 -7.39 11.98
CA LEU A 8 -7.45 -7.17 12.27
C LEU A 8 -7.89 -5.75 11.93
N ILE A 9 -7.17 -4.75 12.45
CA ILE A 9 -7.52 -3.35 12.31
C ILE A 9 -6.24 -2.51 12.34
N ARG A 10 -6.23 -1.43 11.59
CA ARG A 10 -5.18 -0.41 11.65
C ARG A 10 -5.35 0.46 12.90
N PHE A 11 -4.27 0.99 13.40
CA PHE A 11 -4.30 1.89 14.55
C PHE A 11 -3.23 2.97 14.43
N LYS A 12 -3.41 4.05 15.18
CA LYS A 12 -2.42 5.11 15.35
C LYS A 12 -1.79 4.99 16.73
N ILE A 13 -0.46 5.03 16.79
CA ILE A 13 0.27 5.11 18.06
C ILE A 13 0.15 6.54 18.58
N ILE A 14 -0.29 6.68 19.84
CA ILE A 14 -0.41 7.97 20.54
C ILE A 14 0.84 8.21 21.38
N ASN A 15 1.11 7.32 22.31
CA ASN A 15 2.24 7.43 23.23
C ASN A 15 2.84 6.06 23.56
N GLU A 16 4.13 6.03 23.90
CA GLU A 16 4.73 4.87 24.52
C GLU A 16 4.46 4.90 26.02
N ILE A 17 3.96 3.80 26.57
CA ILE A 17 3.70 3.64 27.99
C ILE A 17 4.98 3.12 28.66
N LYS A 18 5.49 3.87 29.64
CA LYS A 18 6.62 3.41 30.45
C LYS A 18 6.18 2.21 31.29
N SER A 19 6.77 1.06 31.07
CA SER A 19 6.49 -0.15 31.82
C SER A 19 7.79 -0.87 32.18
N ASN A 20 7.75 -1.65 33.29
CA ASN A 20 8.88 -2.50 33.70
C ASN A 20 8.86 -3.87 32.99
N LYS A 21 8.04 -4.04 31.98
CA LYS A 21 7.93 -5.29 31.22
C LYS A 21 9.08 -5.43 30.23
N LYS A 22 9.37 -6.67 29.82
CA LYS A 22 10.40 -6.97 28.82
C LYS A 22 10.00 -6.62 27.39
N TYR A 23 8.80 -6.07 27.18
CA TYR A 23 8.26 -5.66 25.88
C TYR A 23 7.70 -4.23 25.98
N ARG A 24 7.67 -3.54 24.85
CA ARG A 24 7.15 -2.18 24.77
C ARG A 24 5.63 -2.18 24.73
N GLU A 25 5.02 -1.21 25.38
CA GLU A 25 3.57 -0.99 25.41
C GLU A 25 3.27 0.39 24.84
N TYR A 26 2.17 0.48 24.09
CA TYR A 26 1.74 1.73 23.47
C TYR A 26 0.27 1.97 23.72
N GLU A 27 -0.07 3.24 23.97
CA GLU A 27 -1.42 3.73 23.85
C GLU A 27 -1.74 3.90 22.36
N ILE A 28 -2.86 3.33 21.91
CA ILE A 28 -3.26 3.35 20.51
C ILE A 28 -4.67 3.93 20.35
N ASN A 29 -4.93 4.53 19.17
CA ASN A 29 -6.27 4.93 18.74
C ASN A 29 -6.58 4.28 17.39
N PHE A 30 -7.74 3.63 17.27
CA PHE A 30 -8.20 2.96 16.05
C PHE A 30 -9.57 3.45 15.56
N GLU A 31 -10.11 4.52 16.15
CA GLU A 31 -11.43 5.05 15.78
C GLU A 31 -11.57 5.39 14.30
N ASN A 32 -10.51 5.91 13.69
CA ASN A 32 -10.51 6.25 12.26
C ASN A 32 -10.49 5.04 11.32
N TYR A 33 -10.35 3.83 11.86
CA TYR A 33 -10.17 2.59 11.10
C TYR A 33 -11.21 1.52 11.43
N TYR A 34 -12.33 1.88 12.07
CA TYR A 34 -13.41 0.92 12.36
C TYR A 34 -13.95 0.22 11.12
N GLU A 35 -13.87 0.86 9.96
CA GLU A 35 -14.27 0.27 8.68
C GLU A 35 -13.42 -0.95 8.29
N ASP A 36 -12.22 -1.11 8.85
CA ASP A 36 -11.39 -2.30 8.64
C ASP A 36 -12.04 -3.57 9.22
N LEU A 37 -12.91 -3.43 10.23
CA LEU A 37 -13.67 -4.53 10.83
C LEU A 37 -14.94 -4.87 10.04
N GLU A 38 -15.39 -3.94 9.18
CA GLU A 38 -16.56 -4.13 8.36
C GLU A 38 -16.14 -4.72 7.02
N ASN A 39 -16.70 -5.89 6.65
CA ASN A 39 -16.48 -6.51 5.34
C ASN A 39 -17.21 -5.74 4.22
N LYS A 40 -17.17 -4.41 4.21
CA LYS A 40 -17.69 -3.62 3.10
C LYS A 40 -16.80 -3.83 1.89
N LYS A 41 -17.27 -4.58 0.91
CA LYS A 41 -16.60 -4.66 -0.39
C LYS A 41 -16.84 -3.34 -1.12
N GLU A 42 -15.78 -2.55 -1.28
CA GLU A 42 -15.82 -1.44 -2.22
C GLU A 42 -15.85 -2.02 -3.65
N GLU A 43 -16.77 -1.53 -4.47
CA GLU A 43 -16.83 -1.92 -5.88
C GLU A 43 -15.71 -1.20 -6.66
N ILE A 44 -14.55 -1.85 -6.75
CA ILE A 44 -13.48 -1.44 -7.64
C ILE A 44 -13.58 -2.30 -8.89
N LYS A 45 -13.60 -1.67 -10.05
CA LYS A 45 -13.62 -2.36 -11.33
C LYS A 45 -12.18 -2.62 -11.80
N PHE A 46 -11.98 -3.73 -12.49
CA PHE A 46 -10.67 -4.06 -13.09
C PHE A 46 -10.18 -2.96 -14.04
N SER A 47 -11.09 -2.36 -14.81
CA SER A 47 -10.79 -1.21 -15.69
C SER A 47 -10.12 -0.04 -14.96
N ASP A 48 -10.44 0.16 -13.68
CA ASP A 48 -9.89 1.25 -12.87
C ASP A 48 -8.43 0.99 -12.46
N LEU A 49 -7.97 -0.24 -12.59
CA LEU A 49 -6.63 -0.68 -12.21
C LEU A 49 -5.70 -0.87 -13.40
N GLU A 50 -6.24 -0.93 -14.62
CA GLU A 50 -5.46 -1.25 -15.82
C GLU A 50 -4.27 -0.29 -16.03
N LEU A 51 -4.50 1.00 -15.87
CA LEU A 51 -3.45 2.01 -15.97
C LEU A 51 -2.42 1.88 -14.84
N ILE A 52 -2.89 1.66 -13.61
CA ILE A 52 -2.03 1.44 -12.45
C ILE A 52 -1.15 0.21 -12.65
N PHE A 53 -1.69 -0.89 -13.16
CA PHE A 53 -0.92 -2.09 -13.46
C PHE A 53 0.15 -1.85 -14.52
N LYS A 54 -0.19 -1.11 -15.59
CA LYS A 54 0.74 -0.76 -16.64
C LYS A 54 1.92 0.06 -16.10
N ASP A 55 1.62 1.09 -15.30
CA ASP A 55 2.64 1.98 -14.76
C ASP A 55 3.50 1.28 -13.70
N LEU A 56 2.89 0.46 -12.84
CA LEU A 56 3.62 -0.38 -11.88
C LEU A 56 4.53 -1.36 -12.61
N LYS A 57 4.05 -2.04 -13.64
CA LYS A 57 4.86 -2.98 -14.43
C LYS A 57 6.09 -2.29 -14.98
N SER A 58 5.93 -1.11 -15.56
CA SER A 58 7.05 -0.30 -16.07
C SER A 58 8.02 0.08 -14.93
N LEU A 59 7.52 0.49 -13.77
CA LEU A 59 8.34 0.85 -12.61
C LEU A 59 9.15 -0.35 -12.10
N PHE A 60 8.51 -1.51 -11.95
CA PHE A 60 9.18 -2.73 -11.48
C PHE A 60 10.26 -3.20 -12.44
N GLU A 61 9.98 -3.24 -13.74
CA GLU A 61 10.94 -3.62 -14.77
C GLU A 61 12.17 -2.70 -14.74
N LYS A 62 11.97 -1.39 -14.64
CA LYS A 62 13.07 -0.41 -14.56
C LYS A 62 13.90 -0.53 -13.29
N ARG A 63 13.31 -0.93 -12.19
CA ARG A 63 13.99 -1.15 -10.91
C ARG A 63 14.59 -2.55 -10.76
N GLY A 64 14.44 -3.42 -11.79
CA GLY A 64 14.96 -4.78 -11.78
C GLY A 64 14.20 -5.75 -10.87
N PHE A 65 12.97 -5.42 -10.49
CA PHE A 65 12.13 -6.31 -9.69
C PHE A 65 11.33 -7.25 -10.58
N ILE A 66 11.24 -8.51 -10.19
CA ILE A 66 10.45 -9.54 -10.87
C ILE A 66 9.19 -9.79 -10.05
N ILE A 67 8.03 -9.58 -10.67
CA ILE A 67 6.73 -9.86 -10.06
C ILE A 67 6.01 -10.96 -10.83
N ASN A 68 5.39 -11.87 -10.09
CA ASN A 68 4.50 -12.87 -10.66
C ASN A 68 3.09 -12.28 -10.87
N TRP A 69 2.89 -11.56 -11.97
CA TRP A 69 1.61 -10.94 -12.33
C TRP A 69 0.46 -11.94 -12.41
N LYS A 70 0.73 -13.16 -12.91
CA LYS A 70 -0.29 -14.22 -12.97
C LYS A 70 -0.78 -14.67 -11.60
N ALA A 71 0.03 -14.55 -10.57
CA ALA A 71 -0.40 -14.85 -9.20
C ALA A 71 -1.30 -13.73 -8.66
N LEU A 72 -1.01 -12.48 -9.00
CA LEU A 72 -1.83 -11.32 -8.61
C LEU A 72 -3.21 -11.33 -9.28
N GLU A 73 -3.30 -11.73 -10.55
CA GLU A 73 -4.57 -11.82 -11.29
C GLU A 73 -5.57 -12.83 -10.68
N LYS A 74 -5.10 -13.76 -9.84
CA LYS A 74 -5.94 -14.73 -9.14
C LYS A 74 -6.51 -14.23 -7.82
N GLN A 75 -6.02 -13.10 -7.32
CA GLN A 75 -6.48 -12.49 -6.07
C GLN A 75 -7.69 -11.58 -6.33
N SER A 76 -8.42 -11.26 -5.28
CA SER A 76 -9.42 -10.20 -5.35
C SER A 76 -8.76 -8.85 -5.62
N LEU A 77 -9.50 -7.88 -6.15
CA LEU A 77 -8.94 -6.56 -6.50
C LEU A 77 -8.43 -5.80 -5.27
N ASP A 78 -9.10 -5.97 -4.14
CA ASP A 78 -8.69 -5.39 -2.86
C ASP A 78 -7.38 -6.00 -2.34
N GLU A 79 -7.25 -7.33 -2.37
CA GLU A 79 -5.99 -8.01 -2.04
C GLU A 79 -4.85 -7.58 -2.99
N THR A 80 -5.16 -7.46 -4.27
CA THR A 80 -4.19 -7.02 -5.28
C THR A 80 -3.69 -5.61 -5.02
N ILE A 81 -4.59 -4.63 -4.75
CA ILE A 81 -4.19 -3.25 -4.42
C ILE A 81 -3.31 -3.23 -3.17
N ASN A 82 -3.68 -3.99 -2.14
CA ASN A 82 -2.92 -4.06 -0.90
C ASN A 82 -1.54 -4.69 -1.11
N ALA A 83 -1.46 -5.80 -1.86
CA ALA A 83 -0.21 -6.45 -2.20
C ALA A 83 0.71 -5.54 -3.02
N LEU A 84 0.17 -4.83 -4.01
CA LEU A 84 0.94 -3.88 -4.81
C LEU A 84 1.43 -2.68 -4.00
N ALA A 85 0.60 -2.13 -3.09
CA ALA A 85 1.01 -1.05 -2.21
C ALA A 85 2.22 -1.44 -1.34
N MET A 86 2.24 -2.68 -0.84
CA MET A 86 3.35 -3.19 -0.03
C MET A 86 4.58 -3.55 -0.85
N ALA A 87 4.40 -4.25 -1.98
CA ALA A 87 5.49 -4.78 -2.80
C ALA A 87 6.19 -3.71 -3.63
N SER A 88 5.51 -2.60 -3.94
CA SER A 88 6.06 -1.54 -4.77
C SER A 88 7.31 -0.90 -4.15
N PRO A 89 8.29 -0.50 -4.99
CA PRO A 89 9.53 0.13 -4.54
C PRO A 89 9.31 1.62 -4.20
N PHE A 90 8.24 1.89 -3.47
CA PHE A 90 7.89 3.20 -2.94
C PHE A 90 8.72 3.53 -1.70
N THR A 91 8.86 4.81 -1.40
CA THR A 91 9.51 5.27 -0.17
C THR A 91 8.69 4.89 1.06
N ILE A 92 9.30 5.00 2.24
CA ILE A 92 8.59 4.73 3.51
C ILE A 92 7.44 5.70 3.70
N GLU A 93 7.63 6.98 3.34
CA GLU A 93 6.62 8.03 3.43
C GLU A 93 5.44 7.75 2.50
N GLU A 94 5.71 7.33 1.26
CA GLU A 94 4.67 6.93 0.30
C GLU A 94 3.89 5.72 0.79
N LYS A 95 4.57 4.70 1.31
CA LYS A 95 3.93 3.53 1.93
C LYS A 95 3.08 3.92 3.15
N GLN A 96 3.53 4.88 3.94
CA GLN A 96 2.78 5.41 5.08
C GLN A 96 1.49 6.11 4.61
N ILE A 97 1.55 6.94 3.56
CA ILE A 97 0.37 7.56 2.95
C ILE A 97 -0.64 6.50 2.49
N LEU A 98 -0.16 5.42 1.88
CA LEU A 98 -1.02 4.32 1.44
C LEU A 98 -1.64 3.55 2.61
N LEU A 99 -0.90 3.35 3.69
CA LEU A 99 -1.39 2.71 4.91
C LEU A 99 -2.48 3.56 5.59
N GLU A 100 -2.31 4.89 5.61
CA GLU A 100 -3.27 5.83 6.22
C GLU A 100 -4.53 6.06 5.38
N SER A 101 -4.54 5.64 4.13
CA SER A 101 -5.70 5.77 3.25
C SER A 101 -6.91 5.05 3.84
N LYS A 102 -7.99 5.78 4.15
CA LYS A 102 -9.14 5.25 4.89
C LYS A 102 -9.90 4.18 4.10
N SER A 103 -10.01 4.35 2.78
CA SER A 103 -10.70 3.41 1.91
C SER A 103 -9.79 2.86 0.82
N LEU A 104 -10.21 1.76 0.20
CA LEU A 104 -9.49 1.14 -0.90
C LEU A 104 -9.46 2.05 -2.14
N ASN A 105 -10.55 2.78 -2.41
CA ASN A 105 -10.61 3.76 -3.50
C ASN A 105 -9.61 4.90 -3.29
N ILE A 106 -9.49 5.42 -2.07
CA ILE A 106 -8.49 6.45 -1.74
C ILE A 106 -7.08 5.88 -1.95
N ARG A 107 -6.83 4.65 -1.49
CA ARG A 107 -5.52 4.00 -1.68
C ARG A 107 -5.17 3.82 -3.14
N LYS A 108 -6.12 3.37 -3.97
CA LYS A 108 -5.98 3.27 -5.42
C LYS A 108 -5.59 4.61 -6.04
N THR A 109 -6.30 5.68 -5.69
CA THR A 109 -6.01 7.04 -6.19
C THR A 109 -4.61 7.48 -5.77
N LYS A 110 -4.22 7.25 -4.51
CA LYS A 110 -2.88 7.60 -4.03
C LYS A 110 -1.77 6.82 -4.74
N ILE A 111 -1.98 5.54 -5.05
CA ILE A 111 -1.03 4.77 -5.88
C ILE A 111 -0.85 5.45 -7.25
N ALA A 112 -1.94 5.85 -7.92
CA ALA A 112 -1.88 6.51 -9.22
C ALA A 112 -1.14 7.85 -9.14
N GLU A 113 -1.40 8.67 -8.10
CA GLU A 113 -0.69 9.93 -7.85
C GLU A 113 0.82 9.70 -7.67
N ILE A 114 1.21 8.73 -6.84
CA ILE A 114 2.62 8.38 -6.62
C ILE A 114 3.27 7.94 -7.93
N LEU A 115 2.64 7.07 -8.72
CA LEU A 115 3.17 6.61 -10.00
C LEU A 115 3.36 7.75 -11.00
N THR A 116 2.48 8.75 -10.96
CA THR A 116 2.62 9.94 -11.80
C THR A 116 3.91 10.69 -11.47
N THR A 117 4.30 10.85 -10.21
CA THR A 117 5.56 11.50 -9.84
C THR A 117 6.77 10.74 -10.37
N TYR A 118 6.78 9.41 -10.28
CA TYR A 118 7.84 8.57 -10.86
C TYR A 118 7.94 8.68 -12.39
N SER A 119 6.84 8.95 -13.07
CA SER A 119 6.83 9.15 -14.51
C SER A 119 7.40 10.52 -14.90
N PHE A 120 7.10 11.58 -14.14
CA PHE A 120 7.62 12.94 -14.39
C PHE A 120 9.14 13.05 -14.14
N ASP A 121 9.66 12.42 -13.11
CA ASP A 121 11.10 12.43 -12.82
C ASP A 121 11.93 11.82 -13.95
N GLN A 122 11.34 10.94 -14.75
CA GLN A 122 12.00 10.34 -15.91
C GLN A 122 12.15 11.30 -17.10
N TYR A 123 11.21 12.21 -17.30
CA TYR A 123 11.30 13.21 -18.39
C TYR A 123 12.37 14.26 -18.08
N ASN A 124 12.54 14.61 -16.81
CA ASN A 124 13.54 15.61 -16.40
C ASN A 124 14.99 15.08 -16.44
N ASN A 125 15.20 13.77 -16.25
CA ASN A 125 16.53 13.16 -16.32
C ASN A 125 17.01 12.84 -17.76
N THR A 126 16.14 12.92 -18.75
CA THR A 126 16.48 12.69 -20.17
C THR A 126 16.78 13.98 -20.93
N THR A 127 16.61 15.14 -20.32
CA THR A 127 16.75 16.44 -21.02
C THR A 127 18.08 17.16 -20.71
N ILE A 128 19.02 16.51 -20.04
CA ILE A 128 20.37 17.04 -19.83
C ILE A 128 21.36 16.14 -20.59
N GLN A 129 21.46 16.34 -21.88
CA GLN A 129 22.63 16.04 -22.70
C GLN A 129 22.89 17.23 -23.61
#